data_e9e557129964f964a5cb51a38a68d722
#
_entry.id   e9e557129964f964a5cb51a38a68d722
#
_cell.length_a   1.000
_cell.length_b   1.000
_cell.length_c   1.000
_cell.angle_alpha   90.00
_cell.angle_beta   90.00
_cell.angle_gamma   90.00
#
_symmetry.space_group_name_H-M   'P 1'
#
loop_
_entity.id
_entity.type
_entity.pdbx_description
1 polymer ?
#
loop_
_entity_poly.entity_id
_entity_poly.type
_entity_poly.pdbx_seq_one_letter_code
_entity_poly.pdbx_strand_id
1 'polypeptide(L)'
;MHDNDGKYSKPFLAKLKSLKMMPHRTAIRSPNTVAFVEHFIQSIGQECLDHFVVFGHKHMDVLCSNYREHYQPERPHQGLDNELIENLHSKKRKKSTKPPNQFETIRLHDIRCHERLGGLLKSYSHKAA
;
A
#
# COMPACT_ATOMS: atom_id res chain seq x y z
N MET A 1 6.82 -8.55 -12.36
CA MET A 1 7.31 -9.85 -11.88
C MET A 1 6.22 -10.88 -12.11
N HIS A 2 6.52 -12.10 -12.52
CA HIS A 2 5.54 -13.17 -12.73
C HIS A 2 6.15 -14.52 -12.35
N ASP A 3 5.33 -15.48 -12.00
CA ASP A 3 5.73 -16.85 -11.70
C ASP A 3 6.06 -17.66 -12.97
N ASN A 4 6.32 -18.96 -12.81
CA ASN A 4 6.61 -19.86 -13.92
C ASN A 4 5.35 -20.55 -14.48
N ASP A 5 4.16 -19.99 -14.27
CA ASP A 5 2.90 -20.53 -14.80
C ASP A 5 2.88 -20.45 -16.34
N GLY A 6 2.34 -21.48 -16.96
CA GLY A 6 2.15 -21.56 -18.42
C GLY A 6 1.25 -20.49 -19.02
N LYS A 7 0.49 -19.75 -18.20
CA LYS A 7 -0.31 -18.58 -18.60
C LYS A 7 0.56 -17.49 -19.23
N TYR A 8 1.82 -17.38 -18.82
CA TYR A 8 2.76 -16.39 -19.34
C TYR A 8 3.45 -16.91 -20.62
N SER A 9 2.64 -17.10 -21.66
CA SER A 9 3.09 -17.59 -22.95
C SER A 9 4.06 -16.60 -23.65
N LYS A 10 4.85 -17.12 -24.62
CA LYS A 10 5.77 -16.27 -25.40
C LYS A 10 5.08 -15.08 -26.07
N PRO A 11 3.88 -15.23 -26.70
CA PRO A 11 3.15 -14.09 -27.28
C PRO A 11 2.75 -13.04 -26.26
N PHE A 12 2.32 -13.46 -25.06
CA PHE A 12 1.96 -12.56 -23.97
C PHE A 12 3.19 -11.73 -23.50
N LEU A 13 4.32 -12.38 -23.29
CA LEU A 13 5.56 -11.71 -22.91
C LEU A 13 6.06 -10.74 -24.00
N ALA A 14 5.90 -11.10 -25.28
CA ALA A 14 6.22 -10.20 -26.40
C ALA A 14 5.33 -8.94 -26.37
N LYS A 15 4.03 -9.10 -26.08
CA LYS A 15 3.10 -7.98 -25.93
C LYS A 15 3.48 -7.06 -24.76
N LEU A 16 3.87 -7.60 -23.61
CA LEU A 16 4.36 -6.79 -22.48
C LEU A 16 5.59 -5.97 -22.88
N LYS A 17 6.54 -6.58 -23.57
CA LYS A 17 7.74 -5.87 -24.06
C LYS A 17 7.39 -4.74 -25.04
N SER A 18 6.41 -4.94 -25.94
CA SER A 18 5.95 -3.89 -26.86
C SER A 18 5.32 -2.70 -26.12
N LEU A 19 4.79 -2.92 -24.90
CA LEU A 19 4.27 -1.90 -24.00
C LEU A 19 5.36 -1.28 -23.10
N LYS A 20 6.65 -1.51 -23.39
CA LYS A 20 7.81 -1.07 -22.60
C LYS A 20 7.82 -1.60 -21.16
N MET A 21 7.11 -2.67 -20.90
CA MET A 21 7.15 -3.37 -19.62
C MET A 21 8.28 -4.39 -19.63
N MET A 22 9.05 -4.48 -18.55
CA MET A 22 10.11 -5.49 -18.40
C MET A 22 9.59 -6.64 -17.56
N PRO A 23 9.16 -7.76 -18.16
CA PRO A 23 8.72 -8.93 -17.40
C PRO A 23 9.92 -9.60 -16.73
N HIS A 24 9.91 -9.69 -15.41
CA HIS A 24 10.87 -10.44 -14.64
C HIS A 24 10.25 -11.75 -14.17
N ARG A 25 10.92 -12.84 -14.45
CA ARG A 25 10.54 -14.17 -14.01
C ARG A 25 11.04 -14.42 -12.59
N THR A 26 10.19 -14.97 -11.73
CA THR A 26 10.62 -15.39 -10.40
C THR A 26 11.54 -16.62 -10.49
N ALA A 27 12.44 -16.78 -9.53
CA ALA A 27 13.23 -18.00 -9.43
C ALA A 27 12.32 -19.21 -9.12
N ILE A 28 12.71 -20.38 -9.61
CA ILE A 28 11.98 -21.62 -9.36
C ILE A 28 12.00 -21.91 -7.85
N ARG A 29 10.83 -22.24 -7.27
CA ARG A 29 10.65 -22.53 -5.84
C ARG A 29 11.08 -21.41 -4.90
N SER A 30 10.87 -20.14 -5.30
CA SER A 30 11.15 -18.97 -4.46
C SER A 30 9.87 -18.27 -4.02
N PRO A 31 9.14 -18.80 -3.03
CA PRO A 31 7.87 -18.22 -2.57
C PRO A 31 8.04 -16.79 -2.04
N ASN A 32 9.19 -16.47 -1.46
CA ASN A 32 9.45 -15.14 -0.88
C ASN A 32 9.56 -14.02 -1.91
N THR A 33 9.77 -14.31 -3.19
CA THR A 33 9.94 -13.28 -4.22
C THR A 33 8.64 -12.55 -4.57
N VAL A 34 7.50 -13.16 -4.33
CA VAL A 34 6.16 -12.57 -4.57
C VAL A 34 5.42 -12.27 -3.27
N ALA A 35 5.97 -12.65 -2.12
CA ALA A 35 5.31 -12.50 -0.82
C ALA A 35 4.85 -11.06 -0.53
N PHE A 36 5.62 -10.05 -0.92
CA PHE A 36 5.21 -8.64 -0.75
C PHE A 36 4.01 -8.27 -1.61
N VAL A 37 3.94 -8.77 -2.84
CA VAL A 37 2.80 -8.52 -3.74
C VAL A 37 1.58 -9.26 -3.25
N GLU A 38 1.72 -10.50 -2.83
CA GLU A 38 0.64 -11.30 -2.24
C GLU A 38 0.10 -10.65 -0.97
N HIS A 39 0.97 -10.17 -0.10
CA HIS A 39 0.57 -9.46 1.10
C HIS A 39 -0.18 -8.16 0.78
N PHE A 40 0.27 -7.39 -0.22
CA PHE A 40 -0.44 -6.20 -0.66
C PHE A 40 -1.83 -6.54 -1.24
N ILE A 41 -1.92 -7.59 -2.07
CA ILE A 41 -3.19 -8.06 -2.64
C ILE A 41 -4.14 -8.52 -1.52
N GLN A 42 -3.62 -9.23 -0.52
CA GLN A 42 -4.40 -9.63 0.64
C GLN A 42 -4.89 -8.43 1.44
N SER A 43 -4.02 -7.44 1.67
CA SER A 43 -4.38 -6.22 2.41
C SER A 43 -5.49 -5.45 1.71
N ILE A 44 -5.39 -5.18 0.39
CA ILE A 44 -6.45 -4.47 -0.34
C ILE A 44 -7.74 -5.28 -0.40
N GLY A 45 -7.66 -6.62 -0.49
CA GLY A 45 -8.83 -7.49 -0.40
C GLY A 45 -9.54 -7.29 0.93
N GLN A 46 -8.88 -7.59 2.02
CA GLN A 46 -9.46 -7.61 3.37
C GLN A 46 -9.84 -6.22 3.88
N GLU A 47 -9.03 -5.20 3.62
CA GLU A 47 -9.23 -3.86 4.17
C GLU A 47 -10.17 -2.99 3.31
N CYS A 48 -10.40 -3.37 2.05
CA CYS A 48 -11.19 -2.55 1.13
C CYS A 48 -12.20 -3.37 0.32
N LEU A 49 -11.75 -4.25 -0.59
CA LEU A 49 -12.62 -4.83 -1.61
C LEU A 49 -13.71 -5.74 -1.04
N ASP A 50 -13.43 -6.48 0.03
CA ASP A 50 -14.39 -7.40 0.67
C ASP A 50 -15.58 -6.67 1.31
N HIS A 51 -15.48 -5.34 1.47
CA HIS A 51 -16.54 -4.50 2.01
C HIS A 51 -17.48 -3.92 0.96
N PHE A 52 -17.22 -4.17 -0.32
CA PHE A 52 -17.98 -3.57 -1.42
C PHE A 52 -18.46 -4.60 -2.44
N VAL A 53 -19.66 -4.38 -2.96
CA VAL A 53 -20.10 -5.00 -4.20
C VAL A 53 -19.62 -4.12 -5.36
N VAL A 54 -18.75 -4.65 -6.23
CA VAL A 54 -18.12 -3.88 -7.29
C VAL A 54 -19.00 -3.83 -8.53
N PHE A 55 -19.36 -2.62 -8.96
CA PHE A 55 -20.19 -2.36 -10.16
C PHE A 55 -19.31 -1.85 -11.33
N GLY A 56 -18.62 -2.76 -12.00
CA GLY A 56 -17.82 -2.48 -13.18
C GLY A 56 -16.47 -1.81 -12.91
N HIS A 57 -15.72 -1.55 -13.99
CA HIS A 57 -14.33 -1.09 -13.91
C HIS A 57 -14.16 0.28 -13.23
N LYS A 58 -15.04 1.24 -13.54
CA LYS A 58 -14.96 2.58 -12.95
C LYS A 58 -15.10 2.57 -11.44
N HIS A 59 -15.99 1.71 -10.91
CA HIS A 59 -16.13 1.57 -9.47
C HIS A 59 -14.88 0.93 -8.85
N MET A 60 -14.34 -0.12 -9.49
CA MET A 60 -13.08 -0.71 -9.06
C MET A 60 -11.94 0.32 -9.04
N ASP A 61 -11.81 1.15 -10.06
CA ASP A 61 -10.78 2.19 -10.13
C ASP A 61 -10.90 3.19 -8.99
N VAL A 62 -12.12 3.58 -8.62
CA VAL A 62 -12.37 4.47 -7.47
C VAL A 62 -11.91 3.81 -6.17
N LEU A 63 -12.28 2.55 -5.93
CA LEU A 63 -11.88 1.82 -4.72
C LEU A 63 -10.35 1.69 -4.63
N CYS A 64 -9.72 1.22 -5.70
CA CYS A 64 -8.26 1.05 -5.76
C CYS A 64 -7.50 2.37 -5.59
N SER A 65 -8.00 3.47 -6.18
CA SER A 65 -7.38 4.79 -6.05
C SER A 65 -7.43 5.29 -4.61
N ASN A 66 -8.61 5.22 -3.97
CA ASN A 66 -8.77 5.62 -2.57
C ASN A 66 -7.92 4.75 -1.63
N TYR A 67 -7.86 3.43 -1.88
CA TYR A 67 -7.02 2.55 -1.08
C TYR A 67 -5.53 2.88 -1.23
N ARG A 68 -5.05 3.13 -2.44
CA ARG A 68 -3.65 3.53 -2.69
C ARG A 68 -3.28 4.82 -1.97
N GLU A 69 -4.16 5.83 -2.01
CA GLU A 69 -3.98 7.11 -1.32
C GLU A 69 -4.02 6.99 0.20
N HIS A 70 -4.65 5.97 0.73
CA HIS A 70 -4.57 5.62 2.16
C HIS A 70 -3.31 4.82 2.46
N TYR A 71 -3.02 3.79 1.68
CA TYR A 71 -1.97 2.80 1.95
C TYR A 71 -0.56 3.40 1.96
N GLN A 72 -0.24 4.30 1.02
CA GLN A 72 1.10 4.84 0.86
C GLN A 72 1.41 6.01 1.83
N PRO A 73 0.63 7.12 1.85
CA PRO A 73 0.95 8.29 2.66
C PRO A 73 0.32 8.29 4.05
N GLU A 74 -0.69 7.46 4.32
CA GLU A 74 -1.47 7.60 5.56
C GLU A 74 -1.37 6.38 6.49
N ARG A 75 -1.12 5.18 5.95
CA ARG A 75 -1.10 3.93 6.72
C ARG A 75 0.29 3.63 7.29
N PRO A 76 0.45 3.52 8.62
CA PRO A 76 1.70 3.06 9.21
C PRO A 76 1.95 1.57 8.90
N HIS A 77 3.21 1.21 8.63
CA HIS A 77 3.60 -0.15 8.28
C HIS A 77 4.50 -0.77 9.35
N GLN A 78 4.04 -1.83 10.03
CA GLN A 78 4.80 -2.51 11.08
C GLN A 78 6.18 -2.99 10.59
N GLY A 79 6.27 -3.50 9.36
CA GLY A 79 7.53 -3.92 8.76
C GLY A 79 8.53 -2.78 8.49
N LEU A 80 8.10 -1.54 8.69
CA LEU A 80 8.89 -0.32 8.54
C LEU A 80 8.94 0.49 9.86
N ASP A 81 8.86 -0.17 11.00
CA ASP A 81 8.84 0.47 12.33
C ASP A 81 7.71 1.50 12.47
N ASN A 82 6.54 1.20 11.89
CA ASN A 82 5.37 2.08 11.80
C ASN A 82 5.59 3.37 10.99
N GLU A 83 6.63 3.42 10.15
CA GLU A 83 6.84 4.51 9.20
C GLU A 83 5.88 4.41 7.99
N LEU A 84 5.64 5.56 7.36
CA LEU A 84 4.88 5.64 6.11
C LEU A 84 5.79 5.29 4.93
N ILE A 85 5.24 4.63 3.90
CA ILE A 85 6.00 4.28 2.68
C ILE A 85 6.56 5.53 2.00
N GLU A 86 5.82 6.63 1.99
CA GLU A 86 6.23 7.88 1.37
C GLU A 86 7.52 8.44 2.00
N ASN A 87 7.71 8.24 3.31
CA ASN A 87 8.91 8.69 4.02
C ASN A 87 10.18 7.95 3.58
N LEU A 88 10.06 6.74 3.04
CA LEU A 88 11.20 5.98 2.52
C LEU A 88 11.81 6.61 1.26
N HIS A 89 11.00 7.26 0.44
CA HIS A 89 11.43 7.93 -0.78
C HIS A 89 11.97 9.34 -0.52
N SER A 90 11.51 9.97 0.54
CA SER A 90 12.10 11.21 1.00
C SER A 90 13.38 10.89 1.77
N LYS A 91 14.56 11.27 1.24
CA LYS A 91 15.90 11.07 1.86
C LYS A 91 16.06 11.75 3.24
N LYS A 92 15.01 12.25 3.84
CA LYS A 92 14.93 12.78 5.19
C LYS A 92 14.47 11.70 6.17
N ARG A 93 15.28 10.66 6.35
CA ARG A 93 15.22 9.90 7.60
C ARG A 93 15.60 10.84 8.73
N LYS A 94 14.64 11.60 9.22
CA LYS A 94 14.75 12.16 10.56
C LYS A 94 14.64 10.95 11.49
N LYS A 95 15.80 10.39 11.91
CA LYS A 95 15.82 9.56 13.12
C LYS A 95 15.11 10.41 14.16
N SER A 96 13.96 9.94 14.64
CA SER A 96 13.33 10.55 15.80
C SER A 96 14.28 10.30 16.97
N THR A 97 15.09 11.29 17.26
CA THR A 97 15.99 11.30 18.42
C THR A 97 15.24 11.65 19.70
N LYS A 98 13.92 11.53 19.72
CA LYS A 98 13.16 11.71 20.96
C LYS A 98 13.30 10.43 21.78
N PRO A 99 13.77 10.52 23.04
CA PRO A 99 13.81 9.36 23.93
C PRO A 99 12.38 8.85 24.15
N PRO A 100 12.17 7.52 24.32
CA PRO A 100 10.85 6.89 24.35
C PRO A 100 9.98 7.25 25.56
N ASN A 101 10.40 8.15 26.43
CA ASN A 101 9.75 8.40 27.74
C ASN A 101 9.14 9.80 27.92
N GLN A 102 8.97 10.59 26.86
CA GLN A 102 8.14 11.79 26.99
C GLN A 102 6.75 11.48 26.37
N PHE A 103 5.81 11.04 27.21
CA PHE A 103 4.39 11.03 26.86
C PHE A 103 3.94 12.49 26.75
N GLU A 104 4.02 13.06 25.53
CA GLU A 104 3.32 14.32 25.25
C GLU A 104 1.82 14.03 25.42
N THR A 105 1.15 14.74 26.28
CA THR A 105 -0.30 14.63 26.42
C THR A 105 -0.94 15.18 25.17
N ILE A 106 -1.30 14.29 24.24
CA ILE A 106 -2.01 14.66 23.00
C ILE A 106 -3.47 14.92 23.37
N ARG A 107 -3.95 16.11 23.11
CA ARG A 107 -5.36 16.46 23.33
C ARG A 107 -6.17 16.01 22.12
N LEU A 108 -7.34 15.43 22.34
CA LEU A 108 -8.20 14.91 21.24
C LEU A 108 -8.56 15.97 20.19
N HIS A 109 -8.67 17.24 20.59
CA HIS A 109 -8.96 18.33 19.64
C HIS A 109 -7.82 18.66 18.69
N ASP A 110 -6.60 18.19 18.98
CA ASP A 110 -5.42 18.36 18.12
C ASP A 110 -5.28 17.25 17.10
N ILE A 111 -6.16 16.25 17.15
CA ILE A 111 -6.18 15.15 16.20
C ILE A 111 -7.17 15.46 15.10
N ARG A 112 -6.73 15.27 13.85
CA ARG A 112 -7.59 15.29 12.66
C ARG A 112 -7.76 13.86 12.16
N CYS A 113 -9.01 13.43 11.99
CA CYS A 113 -9.35 12.18 11.32
C CYS A 113 -9.56 12.45 9.82
N HIS A 114 -8.92 11.70 8.97
CA HIS A 114 -9.18 11.65 7.54
C HIS A 114 -9.93 10.37 7.22
N GLU A 115 -11.07 10.50 6.58
CA GLU A 115 -11.93 9.38 6.23
C GLU A 115 -12.03 9.23 4.71
N ARG A 116 -11.96 7.98 4.23
CA ARG A 116 -12.18 7.62 2.83
C ARG A 116 -13.18 6.48 2.73
N LEU A 117 -13.83 6.36 1.59
CA LEU A 117 -14.82 5.32 1.30
C LEU A 117 -15.92 5.22 2.36
N GLY A 118 -16.50 6.37 2.72
CA GLY A 118 -17.58 6.42 3.71
C GLY A 118 -17.14 6.10 5.14
N GLY A 119 -15.87 6.30 5.48
CA GLY A 119 -15.32 6.04 6.81
C GLY A 119 -14.76 4.63 7.00
N LEU A 120 -14.71 3.81 5.93
CA LEU A 120 -14.06 2.50 5.98
C LEU A 120 -12.55 2.64 6.23
N LEU A 121 -11.89 3.53 5.48
CA LEU A 121 -10.47 3.80 5.66
C LEU A 121 -10.31 5.09 6.48
N LYS A 122 -9.58 4.99 7.59
CA LYS A 122 -9.35 6.13 8.49
C LYS A 122 -7.86 6.30 8.76
N SER A 123 -7.43 7.54 8.72
CA SER A 123 -6.09 7.93 9.17
C SER A 123 -6.17 9.10 10.13
N TYR A 124 -5.21 9.19 11.03
CA TYR A 124 -5.18 10.20 12.07
C TYR A 124 -3.88 10.98 11.96
N SER A 125 -3.98 12.30 11.94
CA SER A 125 -2.83 13.20 11.92
C SER A 125 -2.97 14.26 12.99
N HIS A 126 -1.83 14.75 13.49
CA HIS A 126 -1.82 15.90 14.37
C HIS A 126 -2.12 17.16 13.53
N LYS A 127 -2.99 18.04 14.02
CA LYS A 127 -3.16 19.36 13.41
C LYS A 127 -1.84 20.09 13.51
N ALA A 128 -1.28 20.49 12.37
CA ALA A 128 -0.13 21.39 12.41
C ALA A 128 -0.56 22.72 13.08
N ALA A 129 0.24 23.14 14.04
CA ALA A 129 0.07 24.45 14.68
C ALA A 129 0.33 25.58 13.69
#